data_49d0517528a6a9374b1c9a6a2eb621fc
#
_entry.id   49d0517528a6a9374b1c9a6a2eb621fc
#
_cell.length_a   1.000
_cell.length_b   1.000
_cell.length_c   1.000
_cell.angle_alpha   90.00
_cell.angle_beta   90.00
_cell.angle_gamma   90.00
#
_symmetry.space_group_name_H-M   'P 1'
#
loop_
_entity.id
_entity.type
_entity.pdbx_description
1 polymer ?
#
loop_
_entity_poly.entity_id
_entity_poly.type
_entity_poly.pdbx_seq_one_letter_code
_entity_poly.pdbx_strand_id
1 'polypeptide(L)'
;MKDPVVKDPAGKVRTTSTHWGPGIAQVEEGVLKSVGPHPDDPDPSPINDNIASSLYGRARVTRPAVRKSYLENGPTITGNDSAESSYKRGEEPFVEVSWDKAVELITDELNRVRDNFGNEAIYGGSYGWASAGRFHHAQSQLKRFLNACGGFVRSEGNYI
;
A
#
# COMPACT_ATOMS: atom_id res chain seq x y z
N MET A 1 18.47 -4.82 -33.30
CA MET A 1 17.50 -5.91 -33.60
C MET A 1 16.49 -5.82 -32.48
N LYS A 2 15.19 -5.59 -32.77
CA LYS A 2 14.16 -5.55 -31.66
C LYS A 2 13.96 -6.99 -31.19
N ASP A 3 14.02 -7.22 -29.90
CA ASP A 3 13.71 -8.53 -29.31
C ASP A 3 12.28 -8.95 -29.66
N PRO A 4 12.02 -10.24 -29.87
CA PRO A 4 10.68 -10.70 -30.21
C PRO A 4 9.71 -10.40 -29.06
N VAL A 5 8.58 -9.80 -29.39
CA VAL A 5 7.51 -9.55 -28.41
C VAL A 5 6.97 -10.89 -27.91
N VAL A 6 7.08 -11.11 -26.61
CA VAL A 6 6.61 -12.34 -25.96
C VAL A 6 5.08 -12.37 -25.97
N LYS A 7 4.52 -13.46 -26.47
CA LYS A 7 3.08 -13.71 -26.50
C LYS A 7 2.72 -14.82 -25.52
N ASP A 8 1.51 -14.76 -24.96
CA ASP A 8 0.98 -15.87 -24.17
C ASP A 8 0.68 -17.10 -25.07
N PRO A 9 0.31 -18.26 -24.47
CA PRO A 9 -0.04 -19.45 -25.26
C PRO A 9 -1.20 -19.25 -26.24
N ALA A 10 -2.04 -18.23 -26.02
CA ALA A 10 -3.09 -17.82 -26.95
C ALA A 10 -2.62 -16.81 -28.00
N GLY A 11 -1.33 -16.51 -28.06
CA GLY A 11 -0.73 -15.58 -29.01
C GLY A 11 -0.94 -14.11 -28.69
N LYS A 12 -1.44 -13.77 -27.49
CA LYS A 12 -1.69 -12.39 -27.07
C LYS A 12 -0.47 -11.80 -26.36
N VAL A 13 -0.19 -10.54 -26.67
CA VAL A 13 0.76 -9.71 -25.92
C VAL A 13 0.07 -9.21 -24.65
N ARG A 14 0.67 -9.44 -23.50
CA ARG A 14 0.17 -8.94 -22.22
C ARG A 14 0.83 -7.61 -21.89
N THR A 15 0.18 -6.53 -22.29
CA THR A 15 0.62 -5.18 -21.94
C THR A 15 0.24 -4.86 -20.51
N THR A 16 1.09 -4.11 -19.82
CA THR A 16 0.81 -3.50 -18.53
C THR A 16 1.22 -2.03 -18.59
N SER A 17 0.74 -1.24 -17.65
CA SER A 17 1.10 0.17 -17.52
C SER A 17 1.49 0.46 -16.08
N THR A 18 2.60 1.16 -15.93
CA THR A 18 3.11 1.61 -14.65
C THR A 18 3.24 3.13 -14.67
N HIS A 19 3.61 3.71 -13.53
CA HIS A 19 3.93 5.13 -13.45
C HIS A 19 5.14 5.51 -14.34
N TRP A 20 5.99 4.54 -14.67
CA TRP A 20 7.20 4.71 -15.49
C TRP A 20 7.05 4.25 -16.93
N GLY A 21 5.83 4.10 -17.40
CA GLY A 21 5.54 3.77 -18.79
C GLY A 21 4.90 2.40 -19.00
N PRO A 22 4.61 2.08 -20.26
CA PRO A 22 4.06 0.80 -20.65
C PRO A 22 5.12 -0.30 -20.68
N GLY A 23 4.70 -1.54 -20.50
CA GLY A 23 5.58 -2.69 -20.55
C GLY A 23 4.87 -3.95 -21.06
N ILE A 24 5.66 -4.97 -21.36
CA ILE A 24 5.19 -6.31 -21.73
C ILE A 24 5.44 -7.26 -20.57
N ALA A 25 4.37 -7.74 -19.97
CA ALA A 25 4.45 -8.71 -18.89
C ALA A 25 4.68 -10.13 -19.45
N GLN A 26 5.71 -10.80 -18.94
CA GLN A 26 5.98 -12.22 -19.17
C GLN A 26 5.49 -13.02 -17.98
N VAL A 27 4.51 -13.90 -18.22
CA VAL A 27 3.90 -14.73 -17.18
C VAL A 27 4.04 -16.19 -17.58
N GLU A 28 4.63 -16.99 -16.70
CA GLU A 28 4.76 -18.43 -16.86
C GLU A 28 4.09 -19.11 -15.66
N GLU A 29 3.22 -20.05 -15.92
CA GLU A 29 2.48 -20.81 -14.89
C GLU A 29 1.82 -19.91 -13.83
N GLY A 30 1.29 -18.75 -14.25
CA GLY A 30 0.67 -17.78 -13.35
C GLY A 30 1.65 -16.89 -12.59
N VAL A 31 2.95 -17.05 -12.77
CA VAL A 31 4.02 -16.28 -12.11
C VAL A 31 4.57 -15.23 -13.07
N LEU A 32 4.57 -13.97 -12.64
CA LEU A 32 5.21 -12.88 -13.39
C LEU A 32 6.73 -13.06 -13.35
N LYS A 33 7.36 -13.26 -14.49
CA LYS A 33 8.81 -13.44 -14.61
C LYS A 33 9.55 -12.13 -14.86
N SER A 34 8.99 -11.29 -15.70
CA SER A 34 9.58 -9.98 -16.03
C SER A 34 8.52 -9.01 -16.58
N VAL A 35 8.87 -7.74 -16.59
CA VAL A 35 8.16 -6.72 -17.37
C VAL A 35 9.18 -6.05 -18.26
N GLY A 36 9.21 -6.46 -19.52
CA GLY A 36 10.10 -5.90 -20.53
C GLY A 36 9.56 -4.61 -21.15
N PRO A 37 10.37 -3.94 -21.98
CA PRO A 37 9.99 -2.71 -22.64
C PRO A 37 8.84 -2.91 -23.63
N HIS A 38 7.97 -1.91 -23.77
CA HIS A 38 6.96 -1.90 -24.81
C HIS A 38 7.62 -1.56 -26.15
N PRO A 39 7.28 -2.24 -27.28
CA PRO A 39 7.92 -2.02 -28.58
C PRO A 39 7.79 -0.59 -29.13
N ASP A 40 6.72 0.10 -28.73
CA ASP A 40 6.43 1.47 -29.18
C ASP A 40 6.92 2.53 -28.19
N ASP A 41 7.56 2.13 -27.10
CA ASP A 41 8.21 3.05 -26.18
C ASP A 41 9.63 3.36 -26.66
N PRO A 42 9.91 4.61 -27.06
CA PRO A 42 11.22 4.97 -27.59
C PRO A 42 12.30 5.08 -26.51
N ASP A 43 11.91 5.22 -25.24
CA ASP A 43 12.83 5.41 -24.11
C ASP A 43 12.28 4.69 -22.85
N PRO A 44 12.25 3.36 -22.85
CA PRO A 44 11.66 2.58 -21.78
C PRO A 44 12.44 2.72 -20.47
N SER A 45 11.72 2.95 -19.40
CA SER A 45 12.32 3.08 -18.07
C SER A 45 12.89 1.75 -17.57
N PRO A 46 14.15 1.71 -17.09
CA PRO A 46 14.74 0.50 -16.50
C PRO A 46 14.09 0.11 -15.18
N ILE A 47 13.29 0.97 -14.57
CA ILE A 47 12.59 0.66 -13.30
C ILE A 47 11.61 -0.50 -13.46
N ASN A 48 11.05 -0.71 -14.65
CA ASN A 48 10.16 -1.83 -14.94
C ASN A 48 10.81 -3.20 -14.69
N ASP A 49 12.13 -3.32 -14.79
CA ASP A 49 12.88 -4.55 -14.53
C ASP A 49 12.78 -5.00 -13.07
N ASN A 50 12.50 -4.07 -12.15
CA ASN A 50 12.35 -4.36 -10.71
C ASN A 50 10.97 -4.91 -10.33
N ILE A 51 9.98 -4.87 -11.22
CA ILE A 51 8.59 -5.22 -10.86
C ILE A 51 8.49 -6.66 -10.40
N ALA A 52 9.02 -7.62 -11.17
CA ALA A 52 8.95 -9.03 -10.81
C ALA A 52 9.73 -9.34 -9.53
N SER A 53 10.94 -8.80 -9.39
CA SER A 53 11.78 -8.98 -8.20
C SER A 53 11.16 -8.36 -6.94
N SER A 54 10.52 -7.21 -7.07
CA SER A 54 9.81 -6.55 -5.97
C SER A 54 8.57 -7.35 -5.53
N LEU A 55 7.85 -7.95 -6.50
CA LEU A 55 6.64 -8.71 -6.22
C LEU A 55 6.90 -9.97 -5.39
N TYR A 56 8.03 -10.66 -5.66
CA TYR A 56 8.40 -11.91 -5.00
C TYR A 56 9.61 -11.76 -4.05
N GLY A 57 10.10 -10.55 -3.91
CA GLY A 57 11.25 -10.25 -3.07
C GLY A 57 10.97 -10.38 -1.56
N ARG A 58 12.02 -10.57 -0.77
CA ARG A 58 11.93 -10.71 0.69
C ARG A 58 11.35 -9.48 1.39
N ALA A 59 11.43 -8.31 0.76
CA ALA A 59 10.86 -7.07 1.28
C ALA A 59 9.33 -6.95 1.03
N ARG A 60 8.76 -7.87 0.25
CA ARG A 60 7.32 -7.88 -0.02
C ARG A 60 6.54 -8.23 1.24
N VAL A 61 5.69 -7.31 1.67
CA VAL A 61 4.71 -7.57 2.73
C VAL A 61 3.59 -8.45 2.17
N THR A 62 3.44 -9.66 2.70
CA THR A 62 2.45 -10.65 2.24
C THR A 62 1.27 -10.82 3.17
N ARG A 63 1.40 -10.37 4.42
CA ARG A 63 0.37 -10.45 5.47
C ARG A 63 0.35 -9.16 6.28
N PRO A 64 -0.77 -8.85 6.94
CA PRO A 64 -0.78 -7.79 7.95
C PRO A 64 0.25 -8.09 9.02
N ALA A 65 0.94 -7.06 9.48
CA ALA A 65 1.90 -7.19 10.56
C ALA A 65 1.76 -5.99 11.51
N VAL A 66 1.87 -6.29 12.79
CA VAL A 66 1.68 -5.33 13.89
C VAL A 66 2.95 -5.27 14.72
N ARG A 67 3.31 -4.12 15.23
CA ARG A 67 4.46 -3.98 16.13
C ARG A 67 4.25 -4.84 17.37
N LYS A 68 5.31 -5.53 17.80
CA LYS A 68 5.25 -6.44 18.94
C LYS A 68 4.74 -5.74 20.20
N SER A 69 5.27 -4.55 20.49
CA SER A 69 4.87 -3.76 21.66
C SER A 69 3.38 -3.40 21.66
N TYR A 70 2.79 -3.12 20.48
CA TYR A 70 1.36 -2.86 20.39
C TYR A 70 0.50 -4.08 20.70
N LEU A 71 0.93 -5.26 20.26
CA LEU A 71 0.21 -6.51 20.56
C LEU A 71 0.26 -6.88 22.05
N GLU A 72 1.34 -6.55 22.73
CA GLU A 72 1.57 -6.87 24.13
C GLU A 72 0.92 -5.84 25.08
N ASN A 73 0.96 -4.56 24.73
CA ASN A 73 0.60 -3.46 25.63
C ASN A 73 -0.58 -2.61 25.15
N GLY A 74 -1.07 -2.85 23.93
CA GLY A 74 -2.09 -2.01 23.32
C GLY A 74 -1.57 -0.65 22.87
N PRO A 75 -2.48 0.29 22.56
CA PRO A 75 -2.13 1.64 22.14
C PRO A 75 -1.52 2.44 23.31
N THR A 76 -0.43 3.13 23.06
CA THR A 76 0.20 4.05 24.02
C THR A 76 -0.61 5.35 24.06
N ILE A 77 -1.17 5.69 25.22
CA ILE A 77 -2.20 6.75 25.33
C ILE A 77 -1.63 8.07 25.85
N THR A 78 -0.46 8.09 26.48
CA THR A 78 0.05 9.28 27.15
C THR A 78 1.14 9.97 26.35
N GLY A 79 1.12 11.32 26.37
CA GLY A 79 2.05 12.15 25.60
C GLY A 79 3.53 11.94 25.95
N ASN A 80 3.84 11.47 27.16
CA ASN A 80 5.21 11.15 27.56
C ASN A 80 5.66 9.77 27.06
N ASP A 81 4.74 8.78 27.05
CA ASP A 81 5.03 7.44 26.56
C ASP A 81 5.13 7.40 25.02
N SER A 82 4.49 8.36 24.32
CA SER A 82 4.56 8.46 22.86
C SER A 82 5.98 8.75 22.37
N ALA A 83 6.76 9.51 23.11
CA ALA A 83 8.16 9.79 22.79
C ALA A 83 9.00 8.50 22.92
N GLU A 84 8.86 7.79 24.04
CA GLU A 84 9.60 6.54 24.28
C GLU A 84 9.22 5.43 23.30
N SER A 85 7.94 5.31 22.96
CA SER A 85 7.45 4.41 21.92
C SER A 85 7.98 4.78 20.52
N SER A 86 8.16 6.05 20.22
CA SER A 86 8.66 6.49 18.92
C SER A 86 10.15 6.21 18.71
N TYR A 87 10.96 6.20 19.76
CA TYR A 87 12.38 5.86 19.70
C TYR A 87 12.64 4.39 19.36
N LYS A 88 11.68 3.51 19.62
CA LYS A 88 11.77 2.07 19.28
C LYS A 88 11.36 1.73 17.86
N ARG A 89 11.01 2.72 17.04
CA ARG A 89 10.69 2.49 15.63
C ARG A 89 11.92 1.99 14.90
N GLY A 90 11.78 0.77 14.31
CA GLY A 90 12.88 0.08 13.65
C GLY A 90 13.69 -0.84 14.56
N GLU A 91 13.54 -0.80 15.88
CA GLU A 91 14.25 -1.64 16.84
C GLU A 91 13.46 -2.89 17.25
N GLU A 92 12.14 -2.82 17.18
CA GLU A 92 11.28 -3.95 17.51
C GLU A 92 10.75 -4.67 16.26
N PRO A 93 10.53 -5.99 16.34
CA PRO A 93 9.99 -6.75 15.22
C PRO A 93 8.51 -6.45 15.00
N PHE A 94 8.09 -6.59 13.73
CA PHE A 94 6.70 -6.76 13.37
C PHE A 94 6.31 -8.23 13.51
N VAL A 95 5.12 -8.48 14.03
CA VAL A 95 4.52 -9.81 14.19
C VAL A 95 3.39 -9.94 13.17
N GLU A 96 3.46 -10.97 12.32
CA GLU A 96 2.39 -11.27 11.38
C GLU A 96 1.11 -11.68 12.11
N VAL A 97 -0.02 -11.15 11.66
CA VAL A 97 -1.36 -11.47 12.18
C VAL A 97 -2.30 -11.85 11.05
N SER A 98 -3.43 -12.48 11.37
CA SER A 98 -4.49 -12.70 10.39
C SER A 98 -5.16 -11.38 9.99
N TRP A 99 -5.82 -11.36 8.84
CA TRP A 99 -6.63 -10.21 8.42
C TRP A 99 -7.76 -9.91 9.43
N ASP A 100 -8.40 -10.93 9.98
CA ASP A 100 -9.45 -10.77 11.00
C ASP A 100 -8.89 -10.06 12.23
N LYS A 101 -7.70 -10.49 12.70
CA LYS A 101 -7.04 -9.83 13.83
C LYS A 101 -6.62 -8.39 13.52
N ALA A 102 -6.13 -8.13 12.32
CA ALA A 102 -5.78 -6.76 11.92
C ALA A 102 -7.00 -5.84 11.87
N VAL A 103 -8.12 -6.33 11.33
CA VAL A 103 -9.38 -5.57 11.27
C VAL A 103 -9.94 -5.34 12.67
N GLU A 104 -9.93 -6.36 13.54
CA GLU A 104 -10.32 -6.23 14.95
C GLU A 104 -9.54 -5.10 15.65
N LEU A 105 -8.20 -5.15 15.59
CA LEU A 105 -7.35 -4.15 16.23
C LEU A 105 -7.59 -2.72 15.71
N ILE A 106 -7.77 -2.57 14.38
CA ILE A 106 -8.06 -1.25 13.79
C ILE A 106 -9.44 -0.77 14.23
N THR A 107 -10.44 -1.65 14.26
CA THR A 107 -11.81 -1.31 14.66
C THR A 107 -11.86 -0.88 16.13
N ASP A 108 -11.22 -1.62 17.00
CA ASP A 108 -11.17 -1.33 18.43
C ASP A 108 -10.50 0.02 18.69
N GLU A 109 -9.39 0.30 18.01
CA GLU A 109 -8.69 1.57 18.17
C GLU A 109 -9.48 2.76 17.61
N LEU A 110 -10.09 2.62 16.44
CA LEU A 110 -10.96 3.67 15.89
C LEU A 110 -12.15 3.96 16.79
N ASN A 111 -12.78 2.93 17.34
CA ASN A 111 -13.87 3.08 18.30
C ASN A 111 -13.39 3.76 19.59
N ARG A 112 -12.26 3.31 20.14
CA ARG A 112 -11.67 3.90 21.34
C ARG A 112 -11.39 5.39 21.16
N VAL A 113 -10.78 5.78 20.04
CA VAL A 113 -10.46 7.19 19.75
C VAL A 113 -11.75 8.00 19.59
N ARG A 114 -12.71 7.49 18.82
CA ARG A 114 -13.98 8.18 18.61
C ARG A 114 -14.76 8.36 19.93
N ASP A 115 -14.84 7.34 20.73
CA ASP A 115 -15.66 7.33 21.94
C ASP A 115 -15.05 8.19 23.07
N ASN A 116 -13.72 8.33 23.11
CA ASN A 116 -13.03 9.13 24.13
C ASN A 116 -12.71 10.57 23.68
N PHE A 117 -12.52 10.82 22.39
CA PHE A 117 -11.98 12.08 21.90
C PHE A 117 -12.78 12.67 20.73
N GLY A 118 -13.81 11.99 20.24
CA GLY A 118 -14.60 12.41 19.09
C GLY A 118 -13.94 12.14 17.73
N ASN A 119 -14.69 12.37 16.66
CA ASN A 119 -14.17 12.20 15.29
C ASN A 119 -13.14 13.26 14.90
N GLU A 120 -13.08 14.38 15.59
CA GLU A 120 -12.07 15.42 15.45
C GLU A 120 -10.65 14.97 15.85
N ALA A 121 -10.53 13.86 16.58
CA ALA A 121 -9.24 13.24 16.88
C ALA A 121 -8.76 12.27 15.79
N ILE A 122 -9.58 12.01 14.77
CA ILE A 122 -9.23 11.15 13.65
C ILE A 122 -8.81 12.02 12.48
N TYR A 123 -7.53 11.99 12.12
CA TYR A 123 -7.01 12.64 10.93
C TYR A 123 -6.97 11.68 9.75
N GLY A 124 -7.48 12.11 8.59
CA GLY A 124 -7.51 11.29 7.39
C GLY A 124 -6.93 12.01 6.18
N GLY A 125 -5.84 11.50 5.66
CA GLY A 125 -5.21 11.99 4.45
C GLY A 125 -4.52 10.87 3.68
N SER A 126 -4.41 11.04 2.38
CA SER A 126 -3.67 10.13 1.52
C SER A 126 -3.12 10.90 0.33
N TYR A 127 -1.90 10.58 -0.05
CA TYR A 127 -1.29 11.05 -1.27
C TYR A 127 -1.44 9.96 -2.34
N GLY A 128 -2.16 10.25 -3.40
CA GLY A 128 -2.53 9.23 -4.37
C GLY A 128 -2.60 9.77 -5.80
N TRP A 129 -1.72 10.72 -6.17
CA TRP A 129 -1.75 11.31 -7.51
C TRP A 129 -1.48 10.30 -8.63
N ALA A 130 -0.77 9.21 -8.36
CA ALA A 130 -0.60 8.08 -9.26
C ALA A 130 -1.80 7.12 -9.26
N SER A 131 -2.81 7.35 -8.40
CA SER A 131 -4.00 6.52 -8.32
C SER A 131 -5.01 6.95 -9.38
N ALA A 132 -5.53 6.00 -10.13
CA ALA A 132 -6.52 6.24 -11.17
C ALA A 132 -7.78 5.41 -10.98
N GLY A 133 -8.92 5.94 -11.42
CA GLY A 133 -10.18 5.24 -11.41
C GLY A 133 -10.85 5.18 -10.03
N ARG A 134 -12.02 4.52 -10.00
CA ARG A 134 -12.90 4.52 -8.83
C ARG A 134 -12.35 3.70 -7.66
N PHE A 135 -11.80 2.53 -7.94
CA PHE A 135 -11.35 1.59 -6.89
C PHE A 135 -9.89 1.78 -6.50
N HIS A 136 -9.09 2.44 -7.33
CA HIS A 136 -7.67 2.68 -7.10
C HIS A 136 -7.36 4.08 -6.56
N HIS A 137 -8.37 4.94 -6.42
CA HIS A 137 -8.17 6.28 -5.92
C HIS A 137 -8.14 6.27 -4.38
N ALA A 138 -6.94 6.21 -3.83
CA ALA A 138 -6.69 6.05 -2.40
C ALA A 138 -7.42 7.09 -1.53
N GLN A 139 -7.37 8.37 -1.92
CA GLN A 139 -8.06 9.44 -1.20
C GLN A 139 -9.57 9.23 -1.13
N SER A 140 -10.20 8.84 -2.24
CA SER A 140 -11.66 8.62 -2.29
C SER A 140 -12.07 7.46 -1.40
N GLN A 141 -11.32 6.36 -1.41
CA GLN A 141 -11.63 5.19 -0.60
C GLN A 141 -11.45 5.48 0.89
N LEU A 142 -10.35 6.13 1.27
CA LEU A 142 -10.10 6.53 2.65
C LEU A 142 -11.18 7.49 3.17
N LYS A 143 -11.48 8.56 2.41
CA LYS A 143 -12.51 9.53 2.78
C LYS A 143 -13.90 8.91 2.88
N ARG A 144 -14.23 7.99 1.97
CA ARG A 144 -15.50 7.25 2.03
C ARG A 144 -15.61 6.42 3.31
N PHE A 145 -14.55 5.68 3.64
CA PHE A 145 -14.50 4.86 4.85
C PHE A 145 -14.65 5.73 6.11
N LEU A 146 -13.84 6.77 6.27
CA LEU A 146 -13.86 7.62 7.45
C LEU A 146 -15.16 8.42 7.59
N ASN A 147 -15.80 8.84 6.48
CA ASN A 147 -17.13 9.43 6.52
C ASN A 147 -18.19 8.44 7.01
N ALA A 148 -18.10 7.17 6.60
CA ALA A 148 -19.00 6.13 7.10
C ALA A 148 -18.79 5.85 8.60
N CYS A 149 -17.61 6.15 9.13
CA CYS A 149 -17.30 6.07 10.58
C CYS A 149 -17.71 7.33 11.36
N GLY A 150 -18.43 8.27 10.76
CA GLY A 150 -18.92 9.48 11.44
C GLY A 150 -18.15 10.76 11.14
N GLY A 151 -17.11 10.70 10.32
CA GLY A 151 -16.30 11.87 9.92
C GLY A 151 -14.87 11.82 10.42
N PHE A 152 -14.09 12.83 10.01
CA PHE A 152 -12.66 12.94 10.31
C PHE A 152 -12.13 14.33 10.01
N VAL A 153 -10.97 14.69 10.55
CA VAL A 153 -10.24 15.90 10.18
C VAL A 153 -9.53 15.68 8.85
N ARG A 154 -9.89 16.47 7.86
CA ARG A 154 -9.37 16.37 6.50
C ARG A 154 -8.14 17.26 6.32
N SER A 155 -7.14 16.74 5.63
CA SER A 155 -6.07 17.56 5.08
C SER A 155 -6.59 18.46 3.97
N GLU A 156 -6.33 19.74 4.04
CA GLU A 156 -6.55 20.71 2.99
C GLU A 156 -5.22 21.31 2.56
N GLY A 157 -5.04 21.46 1.25
CA GLY A 157 -3.82 22.00 0.69
C GLY A 157 -3.23 21.15 -0.42
N ASN A 158 -2.27 21.74 -1.12
CA ASN A 158 -1.48 21.11 -2.16
C ASN A 158 -0.02 21.15 -1.75
N TYR A 159 0.71 20.06 -1.98
CA TYR A 159 2.13 19.94 -1.62
C TYR A 159 3.07 20.33 -2.76
N ILE A 160 2.54 20.98 -3.80
CA ILE A 160 3.30 21.39 -4.97
C ILE A 160 3.53 22.89 -4.89
#